data_9905dd0166bf5d74c233f5b55fb44c56
#
_entry.id   9905dd0166bf5d74c233f5b55fb44c56
#
_cell.length_a   1.000
_cell.length_b   1.000
_cell.length_c   1.000
_cell.angle_alpha   90.00
_cell.angle_beta   90.00
_cell.angle_gamma   90.00
#
_symmetry.space_group_name_H-M   'P 1'
#
loop_
_entity.id
_entity.type
_entity.pdbx_description
1 polymer ?
#
loop_
_entity_poly.entity_id
_entity_poly.type
_entity_poly.pdbx_seq_one_letter_code
_entity_poly.pdbx_strand_id
1 'polypeptide(L)'
;MDINKRIMELENEIAILPQGSINIKKINGKEQPYLQWTENGKSKSKYIKKNEREEIFASVERRKQLQEELREIKKLEVVDTPVPTKFETSVVIGNRLLAMTKGVRNMKERDCFKQLQKYLNSDATDRVCLVFGLRRTGKTTMLRQAVLKMTTEQASKTAYIKAKGTDTMAAMNRDLEKLLELGYENVFIDEVTLMEDFIDSAALFSDIYATQGMKIVLSGTDSLGFWFALHQELYDRAITIHTTFIPFREHSRLLGIDSIDEYIRYGGTLRAGELDFDDEDVNAEDASFRDDESTRRYIDTAICKNIQHSLSCCQDGGYFRHLQSLYEAGELTGAINRIIEDMNHRFLIRILINKFKSHDLGSAADVLRRERDPERRNDILDRIDKDAVTKRLMDLLEIRNREDQSIGITNAHVEEIKEYLKALDLIVDVPSETIIPSAEPLENIIFTQPGMRYCQAQALVHSLAKDELFASLSEKEKTMVSECILEEVRGRMMEEIVLLETFKSAKKNKRVFKLTFSVGEFDMVIYDSKENTCECYEIKHSVQIVPAQTKYLIDEEKLNQTSKRFGKISKRCVLYRGEDTVLENGIEDRNVEAYLKEL
;
A
#
# COMPACT_ATOMS: atom_id res chain seq x y z
N MET A 1 24.90 -23.88 -21.33
CA MET A 1 26.01 -22.92 -21.60
C MET A 1 27.08 -23.25 -20.57
N ASP A 2 28.28 -23.53 -21.00
CA ASP A 2 29.36 -23.88 -20.06
C ASP A 2 29.76 -22.61 -19.28
N ILE A 3 29.49 -22.62 -18.00
CA ILE A 3 29.68 -21.47 -17.09
C ILE A 3 31.16 -21.08 -17.04
N ASN A 4 32.06 -22.05 -16.98
CA ASN A 4 33.51 -21.83 -16.95
C ASN A 4 34.01 -21.16 -18.21
N LYS A 5 33.48 -21.57 -19.37
CA LYS A 5 33.80 -20.95 -20.66
C LYS A 5 33.33 -19.51 -20.71
N ARG A 6 32.15 -19.21 -20.21
CA ARG A 6 31.60 -17.84 -20.15
C ARG A 6 32.36 -16.93 -19.19
N ILE A 7 32.80 -17.45 -18.06
CA ILE A 7 33.68 -16.73 -17.11
C ILE A 7 34.97 -16.31 -17.80
N MET A 8 35.61 -17.23 -18.50
CA MET A 8 36.87 -17.00 -19.18
C MET A 8 36.74 -15.97 -20.32
N GLU A 9 35.63 -16.01 -21.08
CA GLU A 9 35.29 -15.00 -22.08
C GLU A 9 35.12 -13.61 -21.48
N LEU A 10 34.36 -13.49 -20.38
CA LEU A 10 34.12 -12.22 -19.68
C LEU A 10 35.39 -11.65 -19.07
N GLU A 11 36.24 -12.47 -18.45
CA GLU A 11 37.54 -12.04 -17.91
C GLU A 11 38.46 -11.50 -18.99
N ASN A 12 38.49 -12.14 -20.15
CA ASN A 12 39.26 -11.68 -21.30
C ASN A 12 38.70 -10.35 -21.87
N GLU A 13 37.37 -10.20 -22.00
CA GLU A 13 36.76 -8.95 -22.43
C GLU A 13 37.06 -7.80 -21.46
N ILE A 14 36.95 -8.05 -20.13
CA ILE A 14 37.24 -7.07 -19.10
C ILE A 14 38.71 -6.64 -19.10
N ALA A 15 39.63 -7.56 -19.38
CA ALA A 15 41.07 -7.28 -19.38
C ALA A 15 41.48 -6.27 -20.46
N ILE A 16 40.78 -6.21 -21.58
CA ILE A 16 41.06 -5.32 -22.72
C ILE A 16 40.53 -3.90 -22.47
N LEU A 17 39.51 -3.72 -21.60
CA LEU A 17 38.85 -2.44 -21.37
C LEU A 17 39.57 -1.59 -20.32
N PRO A 18 39.53 -0.22 -20.44
CA PRO A 18 40.21 0.68 -19.52
C PRO A 18 39.78 0.46 -18.06
N GLN A 19 40.76 0.40 -17.16
CA GLN A 19 40.49 0.32 -15.70
C GLN A 19 40.15 1.68 -15.15
N GLY A 20 39.22 1.73 -14.17
CA GLY A 20 38.92 2.93 -13.39
C GLY A 20 37.50 3.45 -13.58
N SER A 21 37.28 4.63 -13.06
CA SER A 21 36.00 5.36 -13.12
C SER A 21 36.20 6.78 -13.67
N ILE A 22 35.12 7.34 -14.23
CA ILE A 22 35.14 8.70 -14.75
C ILE A 22 34.85 9.67 -13.61
N ASN A 23 35.77 10.62 -13.38
CA ASN A 23 35.60 11.67 -12.41
C ASN A 23 35.65 13.04 -13.10
N ILE A 24 34.65 13.91 -12.83
CA ILE A 24 34.58 15.25 -13.40
C ILE A 24 35.23 16.24 -12.43
N LYS A 25 36.31 16.90 -12.86
CA LYS A 25 37.00 17.93 -12.07
C LYS A 25 36.67 19.31 -12.64
N LYS A 26 36.40 20.28 -11.78
CA LYS A 26 36.28 21.70 -12.15
C LYS A 26 37.65 22.35 -12.12
N ILE A 27 38.18 22.72 -13.32
CA ILE A 27 39.47 23.44 -13.46
C ILE A 27 39.20 24.72 -14.23
N ASN A 28 39.53 25.86 -13.66
CA ASN A 28 39.32 27.21 -14.22
C ASN A 28 37.86 27.44 -14.64
N GLY A 29 36.89 26.99 -13.81
CA GLY A 29 35.45 27.16 -14.06
C GLY A 29 34.85 26.24 -15.12
N LYS A 30 35.64 25.36 -15.74
CA LYS A 30 35.17 24.40 -16.75
C LYS A 30 35.23 22.97 -16.23
N GLU A 31 34.19 22.20 -16.48
CA GLU A 31 34.15 20.78 -16.14
C GLU A 31 34.98 19.95 -17.12
N GLN A 32 35.92 19.19 -16.56
CA GLN A 32 36.82 18.36 -17.34
C GLN A 32 36.79 16.91 -16.84
N PRO A 33 36.52 15.91 -17.69
CA PRO A 33 36.48 14.52 -17.32
C PRO A 33 37.88 13.91 -17.25
N TYR A 34 38.10 13.13 -16.20
CA TYR A 34 39.31 12.35 -15.96
C TYR A 34 38.96 10.87 -15.77
N LEU A 35 39.73 9.98 -16.39
CA LEU A 35 39.73 8.57 -16.02
C LEU A 35 40.63 8.40 -14.79
N GLN A 36 40.09 7.85 -13.71
CA GLN A 36 40.81 7.65 -12.43
C GLN A 36 40.84 6.16 -12.09
N TRP A 37 42.03 5.64 -11.77
CA TRP A 37 42.24 4.24 -11.37
C TRP A 37 43.29 4.16 -10.24
N THR A 38 43.37 2.99 -9.61
CA THR A 38 44.38 2.70 -8.59
C THR A 38 45.38 1.70 -9.16
N GLU A 39 46.68 2.01 -9.07
CA GLU A 39 47.75 1.13 -9.48
C GLU A 39 48.83 1.11 -8.39
N ASN A 40 49.19 -0.07 -7.91
CA ASN A 40 50.13 -0.28 -6.82
C ASN A 40 49.83 0.54 -5.56
N GLY A 41 48.53 0.64 -5.17
CA GLY A 41 48.05 1.39 -4.03
C GLY A 41 48.05 2.92 -4.18
N LYS A 42 48.44 3.45 -5.35
CA LYS A 42 48.41 4.89 -5.65
C LYS A 42 47.34 5.24 -6.65
N SER A 43 46.56 6.29 -6.34
CA SER A 43 45.55 6.81 -7.26
C SER A 43 46.21 7.53 -8.44
N LYS A 44 45.89 7.12 -9.66
CA LYS A 44 46.29 7.76 -10.92
C LYS A 44 45.10 8.35 -11.62
N SER A 45 45.32 9.44 -12.37
CA SER A 45 44.24 10.04 -13.17
C SER A 45 44.80 10.57 -14.50
N LYS A 46 44.05 10.38 -15.60
CA LYS A 46 44.36 10.84 -16.94
C LYS A 46 43.22 11.68 -17.47
N TYR A 47 43.54 12.87 -17.98
CA TYR A 47 42.57 13.71 -18.68
C TYR A 47 42.04 13.07 -19.95
N ILE A 48 40.70 13.11 -20.15
CA ILE A 48 40.05 12.55 -21.35
C ILE A 48 39.85 13.67 -22.36
N LYS A 49 40.53 13.58 -23.49
CA LYS A 49 40.45 14.55 -24.59
C LYS A 49 39.03 14.50 -25.22
N LYS A 50 38.60 15.64 -25.78
CA LYS A 50 37.24 15.78 -26.35
C LYS A 50 36.88 14.76 -27.42
N ASN A 51 37.86 14.38 -28.25
CA ASN A 51 37.71 13.39 -29.32
C ASN A 51 37.71 11.91 -28.84
N GLU A 52 38.11 11.65 -27.59
CA GLU A 52 38.18 10.30 -26.97
C GLU A 52 37.04 10.06 -25.96
N ARG A 53 36.18 11.07 -25.70
CA ARG A 53 35.21 11.03 -24.62
C ARG A 53 34.17 9.94 -24.80
N GLU A 54 33.53 9.89 -25.97
CA GLU A 54 32.45 8.93 -26.22
C GLU A 54 32.96 7.49 -26.12
N GLU A 55 34.14 7.23 -26.70
CA GLU A 55 34.74 5.91 -26.70
C GLU A 55 35.16 5.46 -25.29
N ILE A 56 35.83 6.34 -24.53
CA ILE A 56 36.28 6.00 -23.16
C ILE A 56 35.09 5.87 -22.22
N PHE A 57 34.05 6.69 -22.37
CA PHE A 57 32.83 6.60 -21.53
C PHE A 57 32.10 5.30 -21.80
N ALA A 58 31.89 4.94 -23.07
CA ALA A 58 31.29 3.67 -23.48
C ALA A 58 32.11 2.46 -23.00
N SER A 59 33.44 2.54 -23.09
CA SER A 59 34.34 1.45 -22.65
C SER A 59 34.34 1.25 -21.13
N VAL A 60 34.28 2.32 -20.33
CA VAL A 60 34.21 2.24 -18.87
C VAL A 60 32.86 1.70 -18.44
N GLU A 61 31.77 2.12 -19.07
CA GLU A 61 30.42 1.61 -18.77
C GLU A 61 30.28 0.13 -19.18
N ARG A 62 30.82 -0.23 -20.36
CA ARG A 62 30.85 -1.63 -20.78
C ARG A 62 31.65 -2.51 -19.83
N ARG A 63 32.80 -2.03 -19.33
CA ARG A 63 33.58 -2.76 -18.33
C ARG A 63 32.78 -3.01 -17.07
N LYS A 64 32.06 -2.01 -16.60
CA LYS A 64 31.22 -2.09 -15.39
C LYS A 64 30.10 -3.13 -15.55
N GLN A 65 29.43 -3.14 -16.71
CA GLN A 65 28.41 -4.13 -17.04
C GLN A 65 28.96 -5.56 -17.08
N LEU A 66 30.14 -5.75 -17.72
CA LEU A 66 30.79 -7.05 -17.77
C LEU A 66 31.29 -7.52 -16.39
N GLN A 67 31.75 -6.61 -15.55
CA GLN A 67 32.13 -6.94 -14.18
C GLN A 67 30.92 -7.37 -13.33
N GLU A 68 29.78 -6.75 -13.56
CA GLU A 68 28.54 -7.12 -12.87
C GLU A 68 28.02 -8.49 -13.37
N GLU A 69 28.06 -8.75 -14.69
CA GLU A 69 27.74 -10.06 -15.28
C GLU A 69 28.68 -11.15 -14.75
N LEU A 70 29.99 -10.89 -14.70
CA LEU A 70 30.99 -11.82 -14.17
C LEU A 70 30.77 -12.12 -12.68
N ARG A 71 30.43 -11.10 -11.90
CA ARG A 71 30.13 -11.23 -10.48
C ARG A 71 28.91 -12.12 -10.24
N GLU A 72 27.94 -12.02 -11.11
CA GLU A 72 26.73 -12.82 -11.02
C GLU A 72 26.93 -14.26 -11.49
N ILE A 73 27.72 -14.46 -12.55
CA ILE A 73 28.05 -15.81 -12.98
C ILE A 73 28.93 -16.53 -11.94
N LYS A 74 29.88 -15.84 -11.30
CA LYS A 74 30.66 -16.39 -10.20
C LYS A 74 29.81 -16.69 -8.96
N LYS A 75 28.70 -15.95 -8.71
CA LYS A 75 27.71 -16.34 -7.69
C LYS A 75 27.04 -17.68 -8.03
N LEU A 76 26.83 -17.97 -9.31
CA LEU A 76 26.25 -19.23 -9.74
C LEU A 76 27.20 -20.42 -9.59
N GLU A 77 28.53 -20.20 -9.63
CA GLU A 77 29.55 -21.23 -9.53
C GLU A 77 29.80 -21.72 -8.07
N VAL A 78 29.63 -20.83 -7.09
CA VAL A 78 29.92 -21.11 -5.67
C VAL A 78 28.84 -22.01 -5.00
N VAL A 79 27.71 -22.25 -5.65
CA VAL A 79 26.55 -22.87 -5.03
C VAL A 79 26.37 -24.34 -5.44
N ASP A 80 27.35 -24.97 -6.05
CA ASP A 80 27.33 -26.39 -6.38
C ASP A 80 27.80 -27.26 -5.19
N THR A 81 27.01 -27.26 -4.10
CA THR A 81 27.12 -28.32 -3.09
C THR A 81 26.25 -29.48 -3.52
N PRO A 82 26.82 -30.69 -3.65
CA PRO A 82 26.02 -31.87 -3.90
C PRO A 82 25.16 -32.16 -2.66
N VAL A 83 23.88 -31.84 -2.73
CA VAL A 83 22.91 -32.16 -1.66
C VAL A 83 22.20 -33.45 -2.04
N PRO A 84 22.59 -34.61 -1.48
CA PRO A 84 21.89 -35.88 -1.71
C PRO A 84 20.65 -36.03 -0.85
N THR A 85 20.17 -34.97 -0.21
CA THR A 85 19.10 -35.06 0.81
C THR A 85 17.74 -34.76 0.18
N LYS A 86 16.86 -35.72 0.24
CA LYS A 86 15.45 -35.56 -0.15
C LYS A 86 14.75 -34.77 0.97
N PHE A 87 14.35 -33.54 0.69
CA PHE A 87 13.47 -32.76 1.56
C PHE A 87 12.02 -33.20 1.41
N GLU A 88 11.23 -33.08 2.46
CA GLU A 88 9.82 -33.44 2.46
C GLU A 88 8.95 -32.32 1.94
N THR A 89 9.35 -31.05 2.17
CA THR A 89 8.69 -29.85 1.66
C THR A 89 9.37 -29.32 0.40
N SER A 90 8.83 -28.22 -0.16
CA SER A 90 9.38 -27.61 -1.38
C SER A 90 10.57 -26.70 -1.07
N VAL A 91 11.68 -27.27 -0.60
CA VAL A 91 12.93 -26.55 -0.31
C VAL A 91 13.67 -26.20 -1.60
N VAL A 92 14.07 -24.94 -1.72
CA VAL A 92 14.83 -24.39 -2.84
C VAL A 92 16.13 -23.78 -2.32
N ILE A 93 17.26 -24.29 -2.78
CA ILE A 93 18.61 -23.91 -2.37
C ILE A 93 19.51 -23.74 -3.60
N GLY A 94 20.67 -23.17 -3.39
CA GLY A 94 21.73 -23.12 -4.39
C GLY A 94 21.33 -22.38 -5.67
N ASN A 95 21.74 -22.89 -6.83
CA ASN A 95 21.47 -22.30 -8.14
C ASN A 95 19.97 -22.11 -8.44
N ARG A 96 19.11 -22.96 -7.88
CA ARG A 96 17.65 -22.83 -8.03
C ARG A 96 17.13 -21.61 -7.26
N LEU A 97 17.68 -21.35 -6.07
CA LEU A 97 17.35 -20.16 -5.27
C LEU A 97 17.76 -18.88 -6.03
N LEU A 98 18.97 -18.82 -6.56
CA LEU A 98 19.44 -17.69 -7.35
C LEU A 98 18.63 -17.49 -8.65
N ALA A 99 18.18 -18.58 -9.28
CA ALA A 99 17.32 -18.48 -10.47
C ALA A 99 15.98 -17.79 -10.16
N MET A 100 15.43 -17.96 -8.95
CA MET A 100 14.19 -17.28 -8.53
C MET A 100 14.33 -15.77 -8.42
N THR A 101 15.53 -15.23 -8.26
CA THR A 101 15.77 -13.78 -8.14
C THR A 101 15.80 -13.06 -9.49
N LYS A 102 15.88 -13.78 -10.61
CA LYS A 102 15.99 -13.16 -11.95
C LYS A 102 14.83 -12.23 -12.28
N GLY A 103 13.61 -12.63 -11.93
CA GLY A 103 12.39 -11.86 -12.20
C GLY A 103 12.25 -10.58 -11.37
N VAL A 104 13.02 -10.42 -10.28
CA VAL A 104 12.90 -9.24 -9.40
C VAL A 104 14.09 -8.28 -9.48
N ARG A 105 15.05 -8.56 -10.35
CA ARG A 105 16.32 -7.82 -10.47
C ARG A 105 16.13 -6.34 -10.76
N ASN A 106 15.19 -6.00 -11.63
CA ASN A 106 14.92 -4.63 -12.05
C ASN A 106 13.72 -4.01 -11.31
N MET A 107 13.11 -4.73 -10.38
CA MET A 107 11.99 -4.23 -9.60
C MET A 107 12.47 -3.32 -8.47
N LYS A 108 11.83 -2.17 -8.32
CA LYS A 108 12.05 -1.28 -7.18
C LYS A 108 11.52 -1.93 -5.89
N GLU A 109 12.14 -1.57 -4.76
CA GLU A 109 11.82 -2.17 -3.46
C GLU A 109 10.68 -1.43 -2.77
N ARG A 110 9.90 -2.17 -1.99
CA ARG A 110 8.95 -1.61 -1.04
C ARG A 110 9.68 -0.84 0.09
N ASP A 111 9.04 0.19 0.65
CA ASP A 111 9.63 0.94 1.77
C ASP A 111 9.84 0.05 3.01
N CYS A 112 8.90 -0.87 3.26
CA CYS A 112 9.00 -1.85 4.34
C CYS A 112 10.13 -2.87 4.16
N PHE A 113 10.73 -2.98 2.97
CA PHE A 113 11.88 -3.85 2.71
C PHE A 113 13.08 -3.50 3.61
N LYS A 114 13.25 -2.23 3.98
CA LYS A 114 14.29 -1.80 4.92
C LYS A 114 14.17 -2.48 6.28
N GLN A 115 12.95 -2.79 6.72
CA GLN A 115 12.71 -3.49 8.00
C GLN A 115 13.17 -4.95 7.91
N LEU A 116 12.89 -5.62 6.77
CA LEU A 116 13.37 -6.97 6.51
C LEU A 116 14.90 -7.01 6.47
N GLN A 117 15.55 -6.05 5.78
CA GLN A 117 17.01 -5.96 5.76
C GLN A 117 17.59 -5.73 7.16
N LYS A 118 16.95 -4.86 7.97
CA LYS A 118 17.37 -4.63 9.35
C LYS A 118 17.31 -5.91 10.19
N TYR A 119 16.25 -6.72 10.04
CA TYR A 119 16.15 -8.00 10.71
C TYR A 119 17.25 -8.97 10.27
N LEU A 120 17.45 -9.16 8.98
CA LEU A 120 18.45 -10.09 8.44
C LEU A 120 19.88 -9.73 8.85
N ASN A 121 20.18 -8.43 9.05
CA ASN A 121 21.48 -7.93 9.47
C ASN A 121 21.60 -7.70 11.00
N SER A 122 20.57 -8.03 11.77
CA SER A 122 20.58 -7.86 13.23
C SER A 122 21.23 -9.06 13.93
N ASP A 123 21.68 -8.87 15.16
CA ASP A 123 22.18 -9.93 16.04
C ASP A 123 21.04 -10.66 16.79
N ALA A 124 19.76 -10.39 16.45
CA ALA A 124 18.64 -11.05 17.11
C ALA A 124 18.67 -12.56 16.85
N THR A 125 18.70 -13.34 17.91
CA THR A 125 18.81 -14.83 17.88
C THR A 125 17.60 -15.53 18.46
N ASP A 126 16.60 -14.79 18.93
CA ASP A 126 15.41 -15.32 19.63
C ASP A 126 14.09 -14.94 18.97
N ARG A 127 14.15 -14.33 17.79
CA ARG A 127 12.97 -13.78 17.11
C ARG A 127 12.91 -14.21 15.65
N VAL A 128 11.69 -14.43 15.18
CA VAL A 128 11.38 -14.62 13.77
C VAL A 128 10.84 -13.33 13.14
N CYS A 129 10.93 -13.21 11.82
CA CYS A 129 10.34 -12.10 11.09
C CYS A 129 9.08 -12.57 10.36
N LEU A 130 7.96 -11.92 10.62
CA LEU A 130 6.68 -12.18 9.96
C LEU A 130 6.42 -11.11 8.91
N VAL A 131 6.24 -11.50 7.65
CA VAL A 131 5.92 -10.62 6.52
C VAL A 131 4.53 -10.98 6.02
N PHE A 132 3.52 -10.19 6.35
CA PHE A 132 2.15 -10.53 6.02
C PHE A 132 1.32 -9.34 5.54
N GLY A 133 0.19 -9.65 4.95
CA GLY A 133 -0.75 -8.71 4.36
C GLY A 133 -1.47 -9.32 3.16
N LEU A 134 -2.40 -8.59 2.58
CA LEU A 134 -3.25 -9.06 1.50
C LEU A 134 -2.48 -9.48 0.24
N ARG A 135 -3.14 -10.15 -0.67
CA ARG A 135 -2.58 -10.55 -1.96
C ARG A 135 -2.17 -9.33 -2.80
N ARG A 136 -1.15 -9.51 -3.65
CA ARG A 136 -0.63 -8.46 -4.58
C ARG A 136 -0.01 -7.24 -3.88
N THR A 137 0.50 -7.42 -2.67
CA THR A 137 1.22 -6.36 -1.91
C THR A 137 2.75 -6.53 -1.91
N GLY A 138 3.28 -7.50 -2.66
CA GLY A 138 4.72 -7.63 -2.93
C GLY A 138 5.50 -8.52 -1.96
N LYS A 139 4.88 -9.31 -1.08
CA LYS A 139 5.56 -10.18 -0.10
C LYS A 139 6.61 -11.11 -0.72
N THR A 140 6.18 -12.00 -1.62
CA THR A 140 7.08 -12.94 -2.31
C THR A 140 8.19 -12.21 -3.09
N THR A 141 7.88 -11.05 -3.67
CA THR A 141 8.88 -10.19 -4.35
C THR A 141 9.94 -9.71 -3.35
N MET A 142 9.53 -9.24 -2.18
CA MET A 142 10.44 -8.80 -1.11
C MET A 142 11.38 -9.93 -0.65
N LEU A 143 10.88 -11.16 -0.46
CA LEU A 143 11.72 -12.30 -0.09
C LEU A 143 12.77 -12.58 -1.17
N ARG A 144 12.39 -12.56 -2.45
CA ARG A 144 13.33 -12.76 -3.58
C ARG A 144 14.33 -11.61 -3.69
N GLN A 145 13.91 -10.36 -3.44
CA GLN A 145 14.82 -9.21 -3.39
C GLN A 145 15.80 -9.31 -2.23
N ALA A 146 15.38 -9.84 -1.08
CA ALA A 146 16.29 -10.09 0.04
C ALA A 146 17.41 -11.06 -0.35
N VAL A 147 17.08 -12.19 -1.00
CA VAL A 147 18.08 -13.12 -1.52
C VAL A 147 18.98 -12.47 -2.55
N LEU A 148 18.43 -11.66 -3.47
CA LEU A 148 19.20 -10.95 -4.50
C LEU A 148 20.27 -10.03 -3.91
N LYS A 149 20.00 -9.42 -2.74
CA LYS A 149 20.92 -8.49 -2.07
C LYS A 149 21.95 -9.16 -1.16
N MET A 150 21.84 -10.43 -0.90
CA MET A 150 22.79 -11.19 -0.10
C MET A 150 24.14 -11.30 -0.79
N THR A 151 25.19 -11.39 0.01
CA THR A 151 26.51 -11.78 -0.48
C THR A 151 26.46 -13.21 -0.99
N THR A 152 27.47 -13.64 -1.78
CA THR A 152 27.56 -15.03 -2.26
C THR A 152 27.60 -16.02 -1.08
N GLU A 153 28.31 -15.68 -0.03
CA GLU A 153 28.38 -16.51 1.19
C GLU A 153 27.02 -16.61 1.88
N GLN A 154 26.33 -15.50 2.12
CA GLN A 154 24.98 -15.50 2.70
C GLN A 154 23.98 -16.28 1.84
N ALA A 155 24.03 -16.08 0.53
CA ALA A 155 23.12 -16.79 -0.39
C ALA A 155 23.38 -18.32 -0.41
N SER A 156 24.64 -18.76 -0.25
CA SER A 156 24.98 -20.19 -0.15
C SER A 156 24.45 -20.86 1.12
N LYS A 157 24.25 -20.06 2.19
CA LYS A 157 23.69 -20.48 3.48
C LYS A 157 22.21 -20.11 3.64
N THR A 158 21.50 -19.89 2.53
CA THR A 158 20.08 -19.47 2.53
C THR A 158 19.22 -20.51 1.83
N ALA A 159 18.11 -20.86 2.46
CA ALA A 159 17.07 -21.72 1.90
C ALA A 159 15.74 -20.95 1.76
N TYR A 160 14.98 -21.30 0.74
CA TYR A 160 13.62 -20.82 0.53
C TYR A 160 12.66 -22.00 0.46
N ILE A 161 11.59 -21.95 1.21
CA ILE A 161 10.56 -22.99 1.25
C ILE A 161 9.23 -22.36 0.82
N LYS A 162 8.57 -22.95 -0.16
CA LYS A 162 7.20 -22.61 -0.53
C LYS A 162 6.26 -23.58 0.14
N ALA A 163 5.63 -23.16 1.23
CA ALA A 163 4.65 -24.00 1.93
C ALA A 163 3.39 -24.24 1.09
N LYS A 164 2.77 -25.38 1.27
CA LYS A 164 1.53 -25.82 0.64
C LYS A 164 0.56 -26.28 1.71
N GLY A 165 -0.75 -26.25 1.42
CA GLY A 165 -1.78 -26.75 2.34
C GLY A 165 -1.69 -28.25 2.65
N THR A 166 -0.90 -29.01 1.88
CA THR A 166 -0.63 -30.44 2.15
C THR A 166 0.61 -30.68 3.02
N ASP A 167 1.41 -29.65 3.27
CA ASP A 167 2.60 -29.75 4.10
C ASP A 167 2.20 -29.70 5.58
N THR A 168 2.96 -30.37 6.45
CA THR A 168 2.73 -30.40 7.89
C THR A 168 3.89 -29.76 8.64
N MET A 169 3.65 -29.26 9.84
CA MET A 169 4.72 -28.75 10.71
C MET A 169 5.75 -29.82 11.08
N ALA A 170 5.34 -31.08 11.17
CA ALA A 170 6.27 -32.21 11.39
C ALA A 170 7.24 -32.40 10.21
N ALA A 171 6.76 -32.27 8.96
CA ALA A 171 7.62 -32.33 7.77
C ALA A 171 8.54 -31.09 7.70
N MET A 172 7.99 -29.90 7.98
CA MET A 172 8.74 -28.65 8.05
C MET A 172 9.86 -28.73 9.09
N ASN A 173 9.57 -29.25 10.28
CA ASN A 173 10.55 -29.43 11.36
C ASN A 173 11.73 -30.30 10.90
N ARG A 174 11.45 -31.47 10.30
CA ARG A 174 12.51 -32.37 9.79
C ARG A 174 13.38 -31.71 8.71
N ASP A 175 12.78 -30.91 7.86
CA ASP A 175 13.55 -30.18 6.83
C ASP A 175 14.38 -29.05 7.43
N LEU A 176 13.88 -28.35 8.45
CA LEU A 176 14.64 -27.31 9.18
C LEU A 176 15.81 -27.91 9.97
N GLU A 177 15.62 -29.08 10.63
CA GLU A 177 16.71 -29.81 11.28
C GLU A 177 17.83 -30.13 10.29
N LYS A 178 17.48 -30.68 9.12
CA LYS A 178 18.45 -30.98 8.06
C LYS A 178 19.16 -29.71 7.55
N LEU A 179 18.43 -28.61 7.37
CA LEU A 179 19.01 -27.34 6.95
C LEU A 179 19.99 -26.82 8.00
N LEU A 180 19.66 -26.91 9.27
CA LEU A 180 20.54 -26.52 10.38
C LEU A 180 21.81 -27.37 10.41
N GLU A 181 21.70 -28.73 10.32
CA GLU A 181 22.82 -29.64 10.23
C GLU A 181 23.75 -29.38 9.04
N LEU A 182 23.17 -28.95 7.90
CA LEU A 182 23.91 -28.57 6.70
C LEU A 182 24.53 -27.15 6.77
N GLY A 183 24.32 -26.41 7.88
CA GLY A 183 24.89 -25.10 8.11
C GLY A 183 24.17 -23.94 7.41
N TYR A 184 22.87 -24.09 7.11
CA TYR A 184 22.05 -22.98 6.61
C TYR A 184 21.74 -22.01 7.74
N GLU A 185 21.93 -20.73 7.49
CA GLU A 185 21.77 -19.64 8.47
C GLU A 185 20.49 -18.82 8.24
N ASN A 186 19.97 -18.80 7.01
CA ASN A 186 18.77 -18.02 6.67
C ASN A 186 17.73 -18.93 6.02
N VAL A 187 16.49 -18.90 6.51
CA VAL A 187 15.38 -19.64 5.93
C VAL A 187 14.19 -18.72 5.70
N PHE A 188 13.76 -18.66 4.45
CA PHE A 188 12.54 -17.95 4.04
C PHE A 188 11.43 -18.96 3.79
N ILE A 189 10.32 -18.88 4.52
CA ILE A 189 9.16 -19.75 4.37
C ILE A 189 7.99 -18.91 3.87
N ASP A 190 7.61 -19.11 2.61
CA ASP A 190 6.56 -18.36 1.96
C ASP A 190 5.23 -19.11 2.00
N GLU A 191 4.14 -18.39 2.31
CA GLU A 191 2.77 -18.88 2.50
C GLU A 191 2.65 -19.92 3.63
N VAL A 192 3.38 -19.73 4.74
CA VAL A 192 3.41 -20.65 5.87
C VAL A 192 2.02 -20.90 6.48
N THR A 193 1.16 -19.89 6.45
CA THR A 193 -0.22 -19.94 6.96
C THR A 193 -1.14 -20.88 6.20
N LEU A 194 -0.71 -21.47 5.07
CA LEU A 194 -1.47 -22.52 4.38
C LEU A 194 -1.44 -23.86 5.11
N MET A 195 -0.48 -24.08 6.02
CA MET A 195 -0.40 -25.31 6.81
C MET A 195 -1.41 -25.25 7.96
N GLU A 196 -2.25 -26.29 8.08
CA GLU A 196 -3.33 -26.34 9.07
C GLU A 196 -2.82 -26.30 10.52
N ASP A 197 -1.66 -26.91 10.79
CA ASP A 197 -1.03 -27.00 12.11
C ASP A 197 -0.04 -25.88 12.44
N PHE A 198 0.01 -24.82 11.60
CA PHE A 198 0.93 -23.70 11.77
C PHE A 198 0.66 -22.90 13.05
N ILE A 199 -0.61 -22.56 13.32
CA ILE A 199 -0.98 -21.65 14.43
C ILE A 199 -0.51 -22.24 15.76
N ASP A 200 -0.80 -23.51 16.02
CA ASP A 200 -0.51 -24.19 17.28
C ASP A 200 0.96 -24.60 17.44
N SER A 201 1.75 -24.53 16.37
CA SER A 201 3.14 -24.98 16.35
C SER A 201 4.14 -23.87 16.00
N ALA A 202 3.70 -22.64 15.90
CA ALA A 202 4.54 -21.51 15.44
C ALA A 202 5.73 -21.22 16.36
N ALA A 203 5.64 -21.51 17.65
CA ALA A 203 6.74 -21.35 18.62
C ALA A 203 8.01 -22.12 18.24
N LEU A 204 7.87 -23.22 17.50
CA LEU A 204 9.00 -24.04 17.04
C LEU A 204 10.03 -23.20 16.26
N PHE A 205 9.59 -22.26 15.44
CA PHE A 205 10.49 -21.43 14.65
C PHE A 205 11.37 -20.51 15.51
N SER A 206 10.81 -19.96 16.60
CA SER A 206 11.54 -19.09 17.53
C SER A 206 12.36 -19.91 18.53
N ASP A 207 11.72 -20.86 19.21
CA ASP A 207 12.29 -21.54 20.39
C ASP A 207 13.38 -22.55 20.04
N ILE A 208 13.28 -23.16 18.87
CA ILE A 208 14.27 -24.15 18.43
C ILE A 208 15.27 -23.52 17.47
N TYR A 209 14.82 -22.94 16.37
CA TYR A 209 15.71 -22.57 15.28
C TYR A 209 16.30 -21.16 15.41
N ALA A 210 15.49 -20.15 15.78
CA ALA A 210 16.02 -18.80 15.94
C ALA A 210 16.99 -18.72 17.12
N THR A 211 16.74 -19.41 18.22
CA THR A 211 17.66 -19.51 19.37
C THR A 211 19.00 -20.15 19.02
N GLN A 212 19.05 -21.00 17.99
CA GLN A 212 20.29 -21.59 17.46
C GLN A 212 20.96 -20.72 16.39
N GLY A 213 20.51 -19.47 16.22
CA GLY A 213 21.12 -18.50 15.33
C GLY A 213 20.56 -18.47 13.91
N MET A 214 19.55 -19.29 13.59
CA MET A 214 18.92 -19.29 12.26
C MET A 214 17.99 -18.07 12.10
N LYS A 215 18.17 -17.28 11.06
CA LYS A 215 17.26 -16.20 10.68
C LYS A 215 16.07 -16.76 9.92
N ILE A 216 14.89 -16.72 10.53
CA ILE A 216 13.68 -17.25 9.92
C ILE A 216 12.74 -16.12 9.54
N VAL A 217 12.34 -16.09 8.27
CA VAL A 217 11.35 -15.15 7.73
C VAL A 217 10.14 -15.96 7.28
N LEU A 218 9.02 -15.76 7.94
CA LEU A 218 7.74 -16.36 7.62
C LEU A 218 6.89 -15.39 6.83
N SER A 219 6.33 -15.78 5.70
CA SER A 219 5.40 -14.95 4.97
C SER A 219 4.09 -15.65 4.66
N GLY A 220 3.02 -14.86 4.54
CA GLY A 220 1.70 -15.37 4.19
C GLY A 220 0.69 -14.28 3.91
N THR A 221 -0.40 -14.68 3.27
CA THR A 221 -1.53 -13.80 2.95
C THR A 221 -2.59 -13.80 4.04
N ASP A 222 -2.60 -14.81 4.89
CA ASP A 222 -3.54 -14.96 5.99
C ASP A 222 -3.06 -14.21 7.23
N SER A 223 -3.49 -12.96 7.36
CA SER A 223 -3.11 -12.12 8.51
C SER A 223 -3.75 -12.59 9.82
N LEU A 224 -4.89 -13.26 9.78
CA LEU A 224 -5.53 -13.78 10.98
C LEU A 224 -4.77 -14.97 11.56
N GLY A 225 -4.26 -15.88 10.71
CA GLY A 225 -3.40 -16.96 11.15
C GLY A 225 -2.14 -16.44 11.85
N PHE A 226 -1.51 -15.38 11.31
CA PHE A 226 -0.40 -14.73 12.00
C PHE A 226 -0.84 -13.99 13.27
N TRP A 227 -2.03 -13.38 13.27
CA TRP A 227 -2.56 -12.72 14.46
C TRP A 227 -2.75 -13.73 15.61
N PHE A 228 -3.33 -14.91 15.33
CA PHE A 228 -3.44 -15.97 16.33
C PHE A 228 -2.07 -16.43 16.81
N ALA A 229 -1.16 -16.75 15.90
CA ALA A 229 0.19 -17.16 16.27
C ALA A 229 0.92 -16.11 17.12
N LEU A 230 0.76 -14.81 16.82
CA LEU A 230 1.36 -13.71 17.59
C LEU A 230 0.78 -13.57 19.00
N HIS A 231 -0.51 -13.86 19.19
CA HIS A 231 -1.16 -13.72 20.51
C HIS A 231 -1.01 -14.99 21.37
N GLN A 232 -0.57 -16.08 20.79
CA GLN A 232 -0.40 -17.36 21.47
C GLN A 232 1.10 -17.75 21.46
N GLU A 233 1.55 -18.39 20.42
CA GLU A 233 2.84 -19.09 20.36
C GLU A 233 4.05 -18.14 20.12
N LEU A 234 3.88 -17.04 19.40
CA LEU A 234 4.93 -16.10 19.04
C LEU A 234 4.91 -14.79 19.84
N TYR A 235 4.24 -14.76 20.98
CA TYR A 235 4.19 -13.58 21.84
C TYR A 235 5.61 -13.11 22.23
N ASP A 236 5.93 -11.82 21.95
CA ASP A 236 7.28 -11.22 22.12
C ASP A 236 8.45 -11.88 21.36
N ARG A 237 8.16 -12.88 20.51
CA ARG A 237 9.17 -13.67 19.75
C ARG A 237 9.19 -13.37 18.26
N ALA A 238 8.45 -12.34 17.83
CA ALA A 238 8.35 -12.00 16.43
C ALA A 238 8.55 -10.50 16.17
N ILE A 239 9.10 -10.21 14.99
CA ILE A 239 9.14 -8.87 14.38
C ILE A 239 8.16 -8.90 13.22
N THR A 240 7.22 -7.96 13.19
CA THR A 240 6.13 -7.94 12.20
C THR A 240 6.34 -6.87 11.14
N ILE A 241 6.14 -7.23 9.88
CA ILE A 241 6.15 -6.34 8.72
C ILE A 241 4.81 -6.49 8.00
N HIS A 242 3.98 -5.45 8.10
CA HIS A 242 2.72 -5.38 7.40
C HIS A 242 2.93 -4.83 5.99
N THR A 243 2.35 -5.48 4.98
CA THR A 243 2.52 -5.09 3.57
C THR A 243 1.27 -4.56 2.90
N THR A 244 0.11 -4.58 3.57
CA THR A 244 -1.18 -4.20 2.98
C THR A 244 -1.26 -2.74 2.62
N PHE A 245 -0.75 -1.85 3.48
CA PHE A 245 -0.72 -0.42 3.19
C PHE A 245 0.40 -0.09 2.20
N ILE A 246 0.01 0.49 1.05
CA ILE A 246 0.92 0.97 0.01
C ILE A 246 0.64 2.45 -0.18
N PRO A 247 1.46 3.37 0.40
CA PRO A 247 1.23 4.81 0.29
C PRO A 247 1.43 5.31 -1.13
N PHE A 248 0.84 6.47 -1.45
CA PHE A 248 0.93 7.10 -2.78
C PHE A 248 2.38 7.24 -3.28
N ARG A 249 3.31 7.71 -2.42
CA ARG A 249 4.72 7.85 -2.79
C ARG A 249 5.34 6.52 -3.24
N GLU A 250 4.97 5.44 -2.58
CA GLU A 250 5.48 4.10 -2.91
C GLU A 250 4.83 3.55 -4.18
N HIS A 251 3.51 3.69 -4.31
CA HIS A 251 2.75 3.31 -5.49
C HIS A 251 3.27 4.05 -6.74
N SER A 252 3.43 5.38 -6.66
CA SER A 252 4.02 6.21 -7.70
C SER A 252 5.43 5.73 -8.09
N ARG A 253 6.30 5.53 -7.10
CA ARG A 253 7.68 5.11 -7.32
C ARG A 253 7.80 3.71 -7.95
N LEU A 254 6.95 2.77 -7.54
CA LEU A 254 6.99 1.38 -7.99
C LEU A 254 6.35 1.19 -9.37
N LEU A 255 5.22 1.85 -9.63
CA LEU A 255 4.40 1.65 -10.82
C LEU A 255 4.53 2.80 -11.84
N GLY A 256 5.15 3.93 -11.47
CA GLY A 256 5.27 5.10 -12.33
C GLY A 256 3.97 5.92 -12.45
N ILE A 257 3.01 5.71 -11.54
CA ILE A 257 1.71 6.39 -11.54
C ILE A 257 1.79 7.59 -10.61
N ASP A 258 1.82 8.80 -11.16
CA ASP A 258 2.06 10.04 -10.44
C ASP A 258 0.79 10.86 -10.15
N SER A 259 -0.36 10.43 -10.65
CA SER A 259 -1.65 11.08 -10.47
C SER A 259 -2.39 10.55 -9.24
N ILE A 260 -2.89 11.46 -8.40
CA ILE A 260 -3.74 11.10 -7.25
C ILE A 260 -5.06 10.45 -7.71
N ASP A 261 -5.61 10.84 -8.87
CA ASP A 261 -6.83 10.25 -9.41
C ASP A 261 -6.64 8.79 -9.79
N GLU A 262 -5.49 8.45 -10.39
CA GLU A 262 -5.16 7.06 -10.70
C GLU A 262 -4.91 6.23 -9.43
N TYR A 263 -4.28 6.83 -8.42
CA TYR A 263 -4.13 6.18 -7.13
C TYR A 263 -5.47 5.98 -6.41
N ILE A 264 -6.40 6.93 -6.46
CA ILE A 264 -7.77 6.76 -5.97
C ILE A 264 -8.44 5.58 -6.69
N ARG A 265 -8.26 5.47 -8.00
CA ARG A 265 -8.91 4.46 -8.82
C ARG A 265 -8.31 3.06 -8.69
N TYR A 266 -6.99 2.93 -8.59
CA TYR A 266 -6.27 1.65 -8.68
C TYR A 266 -5.39 1.34 -7.48
N GLY A 267 -5.22 2.27 -6.55
CA GLY A 267 -4.32 2.13 -5.40
C GLY A 267 -4.72 1.01 -4.43
N GLY A 268 -3.74 0.55 -3.67
CA GLY A 268 -3.87 -0.48 -2.63
C GLY A 268 -3.25 -1.83 -3.01
N THR A 269 -3.05 -2.12 -4.30
CA THR A 269 -2.28 -3.29 -4.75
C THR A 269 -1.15 -2.85 -5.70
N LEU A 270 -0.15 -3.72 -5.90
CA LEU A 270 0.92 -3.50 -6.89
C LEU A 270 0.54 -4.03 -8.28
N ARG A 271 -0.74 -4.00 -8.62
CA ARG A 271 -1.24 -4.38 -9.93
C ARG A 271 -2.27 -3.34 -10.38
N ALA A 272 -1.78 -2.31 -11.03
CA ALA A 272 -2.60 -1.26 -11.62
C ALA A 272 -3.06 -1.58 -13.06
N GLY A 273 -2.71 -2.74 -13.58
CA GLY A 273 -2.88 -3.17 -14.97
C GLY A 273 -1.56 -3.56 -15.61
N GLU A 274 -1.58 -4.00 -16.85
CA GLU A 274 -0.39 -4.21 -17.68
C GLU A 274 -0.26 -3.03 -18.66
N LEU A 275 0.98 -2.71 -19.02
CA LEU A 275 1.23 -1.74 -20.09
C LEU A 275 0.76 -2.32 -21.43
N ASP A 276 -0.02 -1.55 -22.17
CA ASP A 276 -0.32 -1.86 -23.55
C ASP A 276 0.95 -1.64 -24.38
N PHE A 277 1.40 -2.69 -25.08
CA PHE A 277 2.62 -2.62 -25.88
C PHE A 277 2.49 -1.70 -27.10
N ASP A 278 1.26 -1.45 -27.55
CA ASP A 278 1.00 -0.64 -28.74
C ASP A 278 0.82 0.86 -28.40
N ASP A 279 0.27 1.20 -27.21
CA ASP A 279 -0.09 2.57 -26.84
C ASP A 279 0.71 3.17 -25.67
N GLU A 280 1.60 2.40 -25.02
CA GLU A 280 2.30 2.77 -23.75
C GLU A 280 1.35 3.12 -22.60
N ASP A 281 0.05 2.93 -22.75
CA ASP A 281 -0.96 3.17 -21.74
C ASP A 281 -1.13 1.97 -20.78
N VAL A 282 -1.60 2.25 -19.57
CA VAL A 282 -1.90 1.20 -18.59
C VAL A 282 -3.18 0.47 -18.99
N ASN A 283 -3.07 -0.82 -19.34
CA ASN A 283 -4.25 -1.65 -19.56
C ASN A 283 -4.98 -1.92 -18.24
N ALA A 284 -6.06 -1.17 -17.99
CA ALA A 284 -6.86 -1.27 -16.77
C ALA A 284 -7.60 -2.62 -16.62
N GLU A 285 -7.69 -3.44 -17.68
CA GLU A 285 -8.40 -4.73 -17.63
C GLU A 285 -7.79 -5.70 -16.63
N ASP A 286 -6.49 -5.60 -16.37
CA ASP A 286 -5.78 -6.43 -15.41
C ASP A 286 -5.67 -5.83 -14.00
N ALA A 287 -6.23 -4.65 -13.75
CA ALA A 287 -6.25 -4.04 -12.43
C ALA A 287 -7.04 -4.90 -11.42
N SER A 288 -6.64 -4.83 -10.16
CA SER A 288 -7.32 -5.56 -9.07
C SER A 288 -8.73 -5.04 -8.81
N PHE A 289 -8.96 -3.76 -9.06
CA PHE A 289 -10.19 -3.02 -8.78
C PHE A 289 -10.70 -2.34 -10.07
N ARG A 290 -10.99 -3.13 -11.09
CA ARG A 290 -11.48 -2.65 -12.37
C ARG A 290 -12.96 -2.26 -12.31
N ASP A 291 -13.76 -3.14 -11.74
CA ASP A 291 -15.21 -3.09 -11.64
C ASP A 291 -15.70 -3.77 -10.34
N ASP A 292 -17.01 -3.70 -10.07
CA ASP A 292 -17.61 -4.28 -8.88
C ASP A 292 -17.36 -5.80 -8.79
N GLU A 293 -17.43 -6.52 -9.90
CA GLU A 293 -17.21 -7.97 -9.94
C GLU A 293 -15.77 -8.34 -9.59
N SER A 294 -14.78 -7.67 -10.16
CA SER A 294 -13.36 -7.89 -9.85
C SER A 294 -13.04 -7.53 -8.39
N THR A 295 -13.69 -6.49 -7.87
CA THR A 295 -13.55 -6.06 -6.47
C THR A 295 -14.16 -7.10 -5.53
N ARG A 296 -15.37 -7.59 -5.78
CA ARG A 296 -15.98 -8.68 -5.00
C ARG A 296 -15.14 -9.95 -5.04
N ARG A 297 -14.66 -10.35 -6.22
CA ARG A 297 -13.76 -11.50 -6.37
C ARG A 297 -12.48 -11.32 -5.56
N TYR A 298 -11.94 -10.10 -5.48
CA TYR A 298 -10.79 -9.82 -4.63
C TYR A 298 -11.14 -9.96 -3.15
N ILE A 299 -12.25 -9.40 -2.69
CA ILE A 299 -12.72 -9.53 -1.30
C ILE A 299 -12.90 -11.00 -0.95
N ASP A 300 -13.59 -11.78 -1.78
CA ASP A 300 -13.84 -13.19 -1.55
C ASP A 300 -12.55 -14.02 -1.48
N THR A 301 -11.59 -13.74 -2.36
CA THR A 301 -10.37 -14.56 -2.49
C THR A 301 -9.21 -14.10 -1.60
N ALA A 302 -9.13 -12.81 -1.28
CA ALA A 302 -8.02 -12.25 -0.51
C ALA A 302 -8.39 -11.97 0.95
N ILE A 303 -9.67 -11.85 1.27
CA ILE A 303 -10.16 -11.56 2.62
C ILE A 303 -10.94 -12.77 3.14
N CYS A 304 -12.08 -13.12 2.51
CA CYS A 304 -12.99 -14.12 3.06
C CYS A 304 -12.40 -15.53 3.10
N LYS A 305 -11.68 -15.97 2.05
CA LYS A 305 -11.03 -17.30 2.07
C LYS A 305 -9.93 -17.41 3.11
N ASN A 306 -9.21 -16.33 3.39
CA ASN A 306 -8.16 -16.35 4.40
C ASN A 306 -8.75 -16.51 5.79
N ILE A 307 -9.80 -15.76 6.14
CA ILE A 307 -10.44 -15.90 7.45
C ILE A 307 -11.11 -17.27 7.61
N GLN A 308 -11.75 -17.81 6.55
CA GLN A 308 -12.33 -19.15 6.58
C GLN A 308 -11.26 -20.20 6.88
N HIS A 309 -10.08 -20.09 6.27
CA HIS A 309 -8.96 -20.97 6.54
C HIS A 309 -8.46 -20.84 7.97
N SER A 310 -8.21 -19.63 8.45
CA SER A 310 -7.77 -19.39 9.83
C SER A 310 -8.76 -19.94 10.87
N LEU A 311 -10.07 -19.72 10.67
CA LEU A 311 -11.09 -20.22 11.59
C LEU A 311 -11.20 -21.75 11.57
N SER A 312 -10.94 -22.40 10.41
CA SER A 312 -10.89 -23.86 10.33
C SER A 312 -9.68 -24.45 11.06
N CYS A 313 -8.57 -23.71 11.15
CA CYS A 313 -7.33 -24.14 11.79
C CYS A 313 -7.26 -23.78 13.29
N CYS A 314 -8.06 -22.82 13.77
CA CYS A 314 -8.04 -22.37 15.15
C CYS A 314 -9.02 -23.20 15.99
N GLN A 315 -8.50 -24.04 16.90
CA GLN A 315 -9.33 -24.87 17.78
C GLN A 315 -9.68 -24.19 19.10
N ASP A 316 -8.99 -23.11 19.47
CA ASP A 316 -9.22 -22.39 20.72
C ASP A 316 -10.18 -21.21 20.54
N GLY A 317 -11.47 -21.42 20.81
CA GLY A 317 -12.58 -20.49 20.67
C GLY A 317 -12.58 -19.29 21.64
N GLY A 318 -11.41 -18.76 22.03
CA GLY A 318 -11.33 -17.57 22.91
C GLY A 318 -11.63 -16.26 22.19
N TYR A 319 -11.15 -16.13 20.95
CA TYR A 319 -11.26 -14.91 20.14
C TYR A 319 -12.16 -15.16 18.91
N PHE A 320 -12.82 -14.10 18.43
CA PHE A 320 -13.68 -14.15 17.22
C PHE A 320 -14.81 -15.20 17.28
N ARG A 321 -15.44 -15.38 18.43
CA ARG A 321 -16.52 -16.36 18.61
C ARG A 321 -17.73 -16.11 17.71
N HIS A 322 -18.04 -14.86 17.46
CA HIS A 322 -19.14 -14.49 16.57
C HIS A 322 -18.80 -14.77 15.10
N LEU A 323 -17.53 -14.57 14.68
CA LEU A 323 -17.06 -14.96 13.35
C LEU A 323 -17.09 -16.48 13.18
N GLN A 324 -16.72 -17.23 14.22
CA GLN A 324 -16.82 -18.69 14.21
C GLN A 324 -18.27 -19.15 14.00
N SER A 325 -19.26 -18.53 14.68
CA SER A 325 -20.66 -18.87 14.50
C SER A 325 -21.18 -18.58 13.09
N LEU A 326 -20.72 -17.50 12.45
CA LEU A 326 -21.03 -17.18 11.06
C LEU A 326 -20.35 -18.18 10.09
N TYR A 327 -19.12 -18.61 10.40
CA TYR A 327 -18.40 -19.61 9.62
C TYR A 327 -19.13 -20.98 9.64
N GLU A 328 -19.51 -21.45 10.80
CA GLU A 328 -20.26 -22.70 10.99
C GLU A 328 -21.64 -22.69 10.30
N ALA A 329 -22.26 -21.51 10.23
CA ALA A 329 -23.53 -21.32 9.53
C ALA A 329 -23.36 -21.17 8.00
N GLY A 330 -22.13 -21.04 7.48
CA GLY A 330 -21.85 -20.77 6.06
C GLY A 330 -22.12 -19.33 5.62
N GLU A 331 -22.32 -18.40 6.58
CA GLU A 331 -22.75 -17.01 6.33
C GLU A 331 -21.60 -15.98 6.41
N LEU A 332 -20.39 -16.42 6.80
CA LEU A 332 -19.27 -15.53 7.06
C LEU A 332 -18.88 -14.65 5.87
N THR A 333 -18.80 -15.22 4.66
CA THR A 333 -18.45 -14.46 3.45
C THR A 333 -19.49 -13.38 3.15
N GLY A 334 -20.76 -13.73 3.25
CA GLY A 334 -21.87 -12.80 3.05
C GLY A 334 -21.85 -11.65 4.08
N ALA A 335 -21.56 -11.97 5.36
CA ALA A 335 -21.47 -10.98 6.42
C ALA A 335 -20.30 -10.00 6.22
N ILE A 336 -19.11 -10.49 5.85
CA ILE A 336 -17.94 -9.64 5.60
C ILE A 336 -18.19 -8.72 4.40
N ASN A 337 -18.63 -9.27 3.27
CA ASN A 337 -18.95 -8.47 2.07
C ASN A 337 -19.94 -7.36 2.40
N ARG A 338 -21.01 -7.69 3.12
CA ARG A 338 -22.04 -6.73 3.54
C ARG A 338 -21.47 -5.62 4.41
N ILE A 339 -20.60 -5.92 5.38
CA ILE A 339 -20.05 -4.91 6.27
C ILE A 339 -19.08 -3.99 5.52
N ILE A 340 -18.27 -4.54 4.61
CA ILE A 340 -17.40 -3.73 3.73
C ILE A 340 -18.26 -2.84 2.82
N GLU A 341 -19.31 -3.40 2.20
CA GLU A 341 -20.26 -2.65 1.39
C GLU A 341 -20.97 -1.57 2.21
N ASP A 342 -21.45 -1.87 3.42
CA ASP A 342 -22.13 -0.92 4.31
C ASP A 342 -21.23 0.26 4.67
N MET A 343 -19.96 0.02 5.01
CA MET A 343 -19.00 1.08 5.28
C MET A 343 -18.81 2.00 4.06
N ASN A 344 -18.72 1.44 2.86
CA ASN A 344 -18.54 2.20 1.64
C ASN A 344 -19.83 2.90 1.20
N HIS A 345 -20.98 2.28 1.40
CA HIS A 345 -22.28 2.90 1.14
C HIS A 345 -22.55 4.06 2.10
N ARG A 346 -22.27 3.92 3.39
CA ARG A 346 -22.41 5.02 4.37
C ARG A 346 -21.50 6.20 4.04
N PHE A 347 -20.31 5.94 3.54
CA PHE A 347 -19.43 6.98 3.03
C PHE A 347 -20.08 7.72 1.86
N LEU A 348 -20.56 7.01 0.84
CA LEU A 348 -21.19 7.61 -0.32
C LEU A 348 -22.50 8.34 0.02
N ILE A 349 -23.32 7.76 0.90
CA ILE A 349 -24.58 8.40 1.33
C ILE A 349 -24.31 9.72 2.05
N ARG A 350 -23.30 9.80 2.90
CA ARG A 350 -22.92 11.07 3.54
C ARG A 350 -22.55 12.13 2.50
N ILE A 351 -21.83 11.74 1.45
CA ILE A 351 -21.50 12.64 0.33
C ILE A 351 -22.77 13.09 -0.37
N LEU A 352 -23.64 12.17 -0.75
CA LEU A 352 -24.89 12.45 -1.48
C LEU A 352 -25.83 13.33 -0.66
N ILE A 353 -26.07 13.01 0.63
CA ILE A 353 -26.93 13.82 1.50
C ILE A 353 -26.39 15.25 1.64
N ASN A 354 -25.09 15.41 1.81
CA ASN A 354 -24.48 16.73 1.91
C ASN A 354 -24.63 17.50 0.60
N LYS A 355 -24.43 16.87 -0.54
CA LYS A 355 -24.62 17.49 -1.88
C LYS A 355 -26.07 17.86 -2.16
N PHE A 356 -26.99 16.96 -1.89
CA PHE A 356 -28.41 17.22 -2.14
C PHE A 356 -29.01 18.24 -1.15
N LYS A 357 -28.47 18.37 0.08
CA LYS A 357 -28.93 19.38 1.06
C LYS A 357 -28.30 20.76 0.90
N SER A 358 -27.07 20.87 0.42
CA SER A 358 -26.29 22.10 0.52
C SER A 358 -26.56 23.14 -0.56
N HIS A 359 -27.48 22.95 -1.50
CA HIS A 359 -27.63 23.80 -2.69
C HIS A 359 -26.33 24.01 -3.50
N ASP A 360 -25.19 23.48 -3.03
CA ASP A 360 -23.86 23.55 -3.65
C ASP A 360 -23.67 22.62 -4.87
N LEU A 361 -24.72 21.96 -5.29
CA LEU A 361 -24.87 21.53 -6.68
C LEU A 361 -24.70 22.71 -7.65
N GLY A 362 -24.56 23.92 -7.10
CA GLY A 362 -24.17 25.13 -7.81
C GLY A 362 -22.86 25.01 -8.60
N SER A 363 -21.89 24.20 -8.20
CA SER A 363 -20.68 24.00 -9.01
C SER A 363 -20.92 23.08 -10.22
N ALA A 364 -21.78 22.07 -10.12
CA ALA A 364 -22.23 21.29 -11.27
C ALA A 364 -23.15 22.14 -12.17
N ALA A 365 -24.05 22.92 -11.56
CA ALA A 365 -24.86 23.91 -12.26
C ALA A 365 -23.98 25.02 -12.88
N ASP A 366 -22.86 25.40 -12.30
CA ASP A 366 -21.92 26.38 -12.85
C ASP A 366 -21.12 25.82 -14.03
N VAL A 367 -20.81 24.55 -14.06
CA VAL A 367 -20.27 23.87 -15.25
C VAL A 367 -21.33 23.82 -16.35
N LEU A 368 -22.60 23.54 -16.01
CA LEU A 368 -23.73 23.58 -16.93
C LEU A 368 -24.10 25.01 -17.35
N ARG A 369 -23.95 26.03 -16.49
CA ARG A 369 -24.17 27.45 -16.80
C ARG A 369 -23.11 28.02 -17.76
N ARG A 370 -21.93 27.41 -17.87
CA ARG A 370 -20.89 27.75 -18.84
C ARG A 370 -21.16 27.20 -20.24
N GLU A 371 -22.08 26.22 -20.41
CA GLU A 371 -22.65 25.93 -21.71
C GLU A 371 -23.60 27.06 -22.12
N ARG A 372 -23.32 27.72 -23.25
CA ARG A 372 -23.87 29.01 -23.73
C ARG A 372 -25.35 29.05 -24.12
N ASP A 373 -26.22 28.19 -23.57
CA ASP A 373 -27.65 28.15 -23.92
C ASP A 373 -28.55 28.68 -22.78
N PRO A 374 -29.10 29.90 -22.88
CA PRO A 374 -29.95 30.47 -21.82
C PRO A 374 -31.28 29.78 -21.60
N GLU A 375 -31.79 29.00 -22.58
CA GLU A 375 -33.09 28.32 -22.48
C GLU A 375 -32.97 26.95 -21.76
N ARG A 376 -31.77 26.41 -21.60
CA ARG A 376 -31.50 25.17 -20.82
C ARG A 376 -31.24 25.39 -19.33
N ARG A 377 -31.55 26.59 -18.82
CA ARG A 377 -31.38 27.00 -17.40
C ARG A 377 -32.35 26.33 -16.42
N ASN A 378 -33.18 25.37 -16.83
CA ASN A 378 -33.92 24.54 -15.89
C ASN A 378 -32.94 23.56 -15.28
N ASP A 379 -32.57 23.83 -14.05
CA ASP A 379 -31.60 23.06 -13.27
C ASP A 379 -31.99 21.58 -13.32
N ILE A 380 -31.13 20.73 -13.90
CA ILE A 380 -31.32 19.28 -13.99
C ILE A 380 -31.66 18.73 -12.62
N LEU A 381 -31.10 19.34 -11.59
CA LEU A 381 -31.24 18.95 -10.19
C LEU A 381 -32.56 19.39 -9.55
N ASP A 382 -33.20 20.43 -10.09
CA ASP A 382 -34.56 20.82 -9.66
C ASP A 382 -35.62 19.85 -10.18
N ARG A 383 -35.27 19.02 -11.17
CA ARG A 383 -36.13 17.93 -11.68
C ARG A 383 -35.99 16.62 -10.90
N ILE A 384 -35.00 16.51 -10.03
CA ILE A 384 -34.78 15.32 -9.19
C ILE A 384 -35.36 15.58 -7.81
N ASP A 385 -36.25 14.71 -7.36
CA ASP A 385 -36.74 14.73 -5.99
C ASP A 385 -35.64 14.25 -5.04
N LYS A 386 -34.96 15.22 -4.41
CA LYS A 386 -33.80 15.00 -3.53
C LYS A 386 -34.15 14.18 -2.29
N ASP A 387 -35.36 14.37 -1.77
CA ASP A 387 -35.83 13.62 -0.59
C ASP A 387 -36.16 12.17 -0.98
N ALA A 388 -36.77 11.97 -2.17
CA ALA A 388 -37.01 10.65 -2.73
C ALA A 388 -35.70 9.91 -3.02
N VAL A 389 -34.68 10.58 -3.60
CA VAL A 389 -33.35 9.99 -3.84
C VAL A 389 -32.69 9.59 -2.52
N THR A 390 -32.69 10.48 -1.53
CA THR A 390 -32.13 10.19 -0.21
C THR A 390 -32.84 9.01 0.46
N LYS A 391 -34.16 8.98 0.42
CA LYS A 391 -34.98 7.89 0.94
C LYS A 391 -34.67 6.58 0.19
N ARG A 392 -34.62 6.61 -1.15
CA ARG A 392 -34.34 5.44 -1.98
C ARG A 392 -32.95 4.86 -1.72
N LEU A 393 -31.94 5.73 -1.51
CA LEU A 393 -30.59 5.31 -1.13
C LEU A 393 -30.58 4.61 0.24
N MET A 394 -31.33 5.15 1.20
CA MET A 394 -31.51 4.53 2.52
C MET A 394 -32.26 3.19 2.40
N ASP A 395 -33.31 3.13 1.59
CA ASP A 395 -34.09 1.91 1.33
C ASP A 395 -33.24 0.84 0.62
N LEU A 396 -32.38 1.20 -0.33
CA LEU A 396 -31.45 0.28 -1.00
C LEU A 396 -30.45 -0.35 -0.02
N LEU A 397 -30.00 0.41 0.98
CA LEU A 397 -29.18 -0.13 2.07
C LEU A 397 -29.95 -1.10 2.97
N GLU A 398 -31.24 -0.81 3.26
CA GLU A 398 -32.06 -1.67 4.09
C GLU A 398 -32.54 -2.94 3.37
N ILE A 399 -32.88 -2.87 2.07
CA ILE A 399 -33.40 -4.00 1.29
C ILE A 399 -32.34 -5.09 1.13
N ARG A 400 -31.09 -4.74 0.80
CA ARG A 400 -29.99 -5.72 0.72
C ARG A 400 -29.72 -6.40 2.07
N ASN A 401 -30.23 -5.84 3.16
CA ASN A 401 -30.06 -6.37 4.50
C ASN A 401 -31.11 -7.41 4.93
N ARG A 402 -32.21 -7.59 4.19
CA ARG A 402 -33.36 -8.41 4.67
C ARG A 402 -33.59 -9.73 3.93
N GLU A 403 -33.19 -9.85 2.67
CA GLU A 403 -33.71 -10.95 1.82
C GLU A 403 -32.90 -12.24 1.83
N ASP A 404 -31.62 -12.24 2.21
CA ASP A 404 -30.72 -13.40 2.01
C ASP A 404 -30.09 -13.99 3.30
N GLN A 405 -30.69 -13.81 4.51
CA GLN A 405 -30.02 -14.24 5.74
C GLN A 405 -30.83 -15.21 6.60
N SER A 406 -30.20 -16.34 6.96
CA SER A 406 -30.67 -17.25 8.01
C SER A 406 -30.30 -16.76 9.43
N ILE A 407 -29.19 -15.99 9.57
CA ILE A 407 -28.73 -15.43 10.85
C ILE A 407 -28.69 -13.91 10.78
N GLY A 408 -29.30 -13.25 11.78
CA GLY A 408 -29.24 -11.81 11.95
C GLY A 408 -27.82 -11.33 12.36
N ILE A 409 -27.20 -10.42 11.57
CA ILE A 409 -25.94 -9.79 11.95
C ILE A 409 -26.19 -8.87 13.16
N THR A 410 -25.51 -9.15 14.26
CA THR A 410 -25.54 -8.34 15.50
C THR A 410 -24.39 -7.35 15.53
N ASN A 411 -24.46 -6.36 16.43
CA ASN A 411 -23.35 -5.43 16.67
C ASN A 411 -22.04 -6.16 17.04
N ALA A 412 -22.11 -7.28 17.74
CA ALA A 412 -20.93 -8.07 18.09
C ALA A 412 -20.25 -8.66 16.84
N HIS A 413 -21.01 -9.15 15.87
CA HIS A 413 -20.47 -9.59 14.57
C HIS A 413 -19.78 -8.43 13.83
N VAL A 414 -20.40 -7.23 13.84
CA VAL A 414 -19.83 -6.04 13.18
C VAL A 414 -18.49 -5.65 13.81
N GLU A 415 -18.41 -5.63 15.14
CA GLU A 415 -17.17 -5.27 15.83
C GLU A 415 -16.06 -6.30 15.61
N GLU A 416 -16.35 -7.60 15.68
CA GLU A 416 -15.33 -8.62 15.39
C GLU A 416 -14.86 -8.58 13.92
N ILE A 417 -15.76 -8.31 12.96
CA ILE A 417 -15.36 -8.12 11.55
C ILE A 417 -14.49 -6.87 11.42
N LYS A 418 -14.82 -5.75 12.08
CA LYS A 418 -13.95 -4.56 12.09
C LYS A 418 -12.58 -4.86 12.70
N GLU A 419 -12.50 -5.60 13.80
CA GLU A 419 -11.23 -6.02 14.40
C GLU A 419 -10.41 -6.86 13.42
N TYR A 420 -11.04 -7.79 12.74
CA TYR A 420 -10.39 -8.58 11.68
C TYR A 420 -9.86 -7.69 10.54
N LEU A 421 -10.67 -6.77 10.04
CA LEU A 421 -10.26 -5.85 8.97
C LEU A 421 -9.12 -4.91 9.43
N LYS A 422 -9.08 -4.52 10.71
CA LYS A 422 -7.95 -3.79 11.32
C LYS A 422 -6.69 -4.68 11.40
N ALA A 423 -6.83 -5.94 11.79
CA ALA A 423 -5.71 -6.91 11.82
C ALA A 423 -5.12 -7.16 10.42
N LEU A 424 -5.94 -7.10 9.37
CA LEU A 424 -5.49 -7.12 7.98
C LEU A 424 -4.78 -5.83 7.53
N ASP A 425 -4.75 -4.78 8.34
CA ASP A 425 -4.38 -3.40 7.96
C ASP A 425 -5.20 -2.86 6.77
N LEU A 426 -6.42 -3.40 6.56
CA LEU A 426 -7.31 -2.98 5.48
C LEU A 426 -8.07 -1.71 5.83
N ILE A 427 -8.39 -1.53 7.10
CA ILE A 427 -8.99 -0.31 7.64
C ILE A 427 -8.16 0.25 8.79
N VAL A 428 -8.14 1.56 8.90
CA VAL A 428 -7.44 2.29 9.96
C VAL A 428 -8.39 3.30 10.57
N ASP A 429 -8.44 3.33 11.89
CA ASP A 429 -9.16 4.34 12.63
C ASP A 429 -8.25 5.55 12.85
N VAL A 430 -8.53 6.64 12.12
CA VAL A 430 -7.75 7.87 12.24
C VAL A 430 -8.45 8.81 13.19
N PRO A 431 -7.76 9.37 14.21
CA PRO A 431 -8.38 10.20 15.22
C PRO A 431 -9.18 11.38 14.64
N SER A 432 -10.37 11.59 15.18
CA SER A 432 -11.18 12.79 14.95
C SER A 432 -11.42 13.48 16.29
N GLU A 433 -11.05 14.76 16.36
CA GLU A 433 -11.23 15.58 17.56
C GLU A 433 -12.34 16.60 17.34
N THR A 434 -13.05 16.96 18.39
CA THR A 434 -14.08 18.01 18.32
C THR A 434 -13.82 19.11 19.34
N ILE A 435 -14.09 20.35 18.96
CA ILE A 435 -14.07 21.49 19.88
C ILE A 435 -15.35 21.52 20.74
N ILE A 436 -16.40 20.83 20.36
CA ILE A 436 -17.69 20.80 21.07
C ILE A 436 -17.53 19.91 22.31
N PRO A 437 -17.71 20.45 23.55
CA PRO A 437 -17.39 19.74 24.80
C PRO A 437 -18.23 18.50 25.08
N SER A 438 -19.39 18.33 24.44
CA SER A 438 -20.38 17.27 24.71
C SER A 438 -20.54 16.28 23.56
N ALA A 439 -19.77 16.41 22.48
CA ALA A 439 -19.84 15.47 21.37
C ALA A 439 -18.85 14.31 21.57
N GLU A 440 -19.34 13.08 21.41
CA GLU A 440 -18.47 11.91 21.32
C GLU A 440 -17.57 11.99 20.09
N PRO A 441 -16.32 11.52 20.17
CA PRO A 441 -15.45 11.42 19.00
C PRO A 441 -16.12 10.58 17.93
N LEU A 442 -16.22 11.10 16.72
CA LEU A 442 -16.75 10.35 15.59
C LEU A 442 -15.69 9.33 15.13
N GLU A 443 -16.10 8.08 15.02
CA GLU A 443 -15.25 7.04 14.40
C GLU A 443 -14.93 7.44 12.94
N ASN A 444 -13.65 7.51 12.60
CA ASN A 444 -13.17 7.90 11.29
C ASN A 444 -12.35 6.77 10.66
N ILE A 445 -13.07 5.77 10.14
CA ILE A 445 -12.49 4.58 9.51
C ILE A 445 -12.13 4.89 8.06
N ILE A 446 -10.86 4.74 7.74
CA ILE A 446 -10.31 4.93 6.40
C ILE A 446 -9.81 3.59 5.85
N PHE A 447 -10.13 3.29 4.58
CA PHE A 447 -9.60 2.12 3.88
C PHE A 447 -8.19 2.40 3.35
N THR A 448 -7.27 1.44 3.55
CA THR A 448 -5.89 1.51 3.04
C THR A 448 -5.76 1.15 1.56
N GLN A 449 -6.85 0.64 0.98
CA GLN A 449 -6.94 0.30 -0.45
C GLN A 449 -7.99 1.20 -1.13
N PRO A 450 -7.60 2.39 -1.59
CA PRO A 450 -8.54 3.35 -2.16
C PRO A 450 -9.25 2.82 -3.40
N GLY A 451 -8.57 2.09 -4.28
CA GLY A 451 -9.17 1.54 -5.49
C GLY A 451 -10.37 0.63 -5.23
N MET A 452 -10.32 -0.18 -4.17
CA MET A 452 -11.45 -1.03 -3.76
C MET A 452 -12.67 -0.18 -3.38
N ARG A 453 -12.47 0.87 -2.57
CA ARG A 453 -13.54 1.77 -2.14
C ARG A 453 -14.14 2.56 -3.29
N TYR A 454 -13.28 3.12 -4.16
CA TYR A 454 -13.73 3.89 -5.32
C TYR A 454 -14.54 3.03 -6.29
N CYS A 455 -14.12 1.80 -6.55
CA CYS A 455 -14.82 0.89 -7.43
C CYS A 455 -16.24 0.58 -6.94
N GLN A 456 -16.41 0.32 -5.64
CA GLN A 456 -17.75 0.10 -5.06
C GLN A 456 -18.61 1.37 -5.09
N ALA A 457 -18.02 2.55 -4.84
CA ALA A 457 -18.73 3.82 -4.98
C ALA A 457 -19.18 4.06 -6.44
N GLN A 458 -18.34 3.78 -7.42
CA GLN A 458 -18.66 3.89 -8.84
C GLN A 458 -19.81 2.96 -9.23
N ALA A 459 -19.79 1.71 -8.78
CA ALA A 459 -20.86 0.74 -9.05
C ALA A 459 -22.21 1.21 -8.49
N LEU A 460 -22.20 1.77 -7.27
CA LEU A 460 -23.44 2.30 -6.67
C LEU A 460 -23.96 3.52 -7.41
N VAL A 461 -23.10 4.46 -7.83
CA VAL A 461 -23.49 5.64 -8.63
C VAL A 461 -24.09 5.21 -9.97
N HIS A 462 -23.47 4.24 -10.66
CA HIS A 462 -24.01 3.69 -11.90
C HIS A 462 -25.37 2.98 -11.69
N SER A 463 -25.54 2.28 -10.58
CA SER A 463 -26.83 1.65 -10.23
C SER A 463 -27.90 2.70 -9.97
N LEU A 464 -27.55 3.77 -9.23
CA LEU A 464 -28.45 4.89 -8.96
C LEU A 464 -28.90 5.59 -10.25
N ALA A 465 -28.01 5.85 -11.20
CA ALA A 465 -28.35 6.47 -12.48
C ALA A 465 -29.34 5.66 -13.35
N LYS A 466 -29.49 4.36 -13.05
CA LYS A 466 -30.49 3.48 -13.70
C LYS A 466 -31.81 3.40 -12.96
N ASP A 467 -31.92 4.00 -11.77
CA ASP A 467 -33.15 3.98 -10.96
C ASP A 467 -34.26 4.83 -11.63
N GLU A 468 -35.51 4.47 -11.34
CA GLU A 468 -36.70 5.17 -11.86
C GLU A 468 -36.72 6.67 -11.51
N LEU A 469 -36.11 7.07 -10.39
CA LEU A 469 -35.99 8.46 -9.99
C LEU A 469 -35.21 9.33 -10.99
N PHE A 470 -34.38 8.71 -11.81
CA PHE A 470 -33.61 9.36 -12.87
C PHE A 470 -34.22 9.14 -14.29
N ALA A 471 -35.36 8.49 -14.38
CA ALA A 471 -36.01 8.16 -15.66
C ALA A 471 -36.38 9.39 -16.49
N SER A 472 -36.59 10.56 -15.86
CA SER A 472 -36.87 11.82 -16.53
C SER A 472 -35.65 12.47 -17.19
N LEU A 473 -34.44 11.98 -16.91
CA LEU A 473 -33.18 12.50 -17.44
C LEU A 473 -32.79 11.74 -18.70
N SER A 474 -32.20 12.46 -19.66
CA SER A 474 -31.54 11.84 -20.82
C SER A 474 -30.25 11.14 -20.37
N GLU A 475 -29.72 10.19 -21.17
CA GLU A 475 -28.48 9.49 -20.86
C GLU A 475 -27.29 10.43 -20.68
N LYS A 476 -27.22 11.55 -21.45
CA LYS A 476 -26.20 12.58 -21.27
C LYS A 476 -26.31 13.25 -19.89
N GLU A 477 -27.52 13.57 -19.45
CA GLU A 477 -27.76 14.19 -18.14
C GLU A 477 -27.43 13.21 -17.00
N LYS A 478 -27.79 11.94 -17.13
CA LYS A 478 -27.43 10.89 -16.17
C LYS A 478 -25.90 10.74 -16.03
N THR A 479 -25.19 10.74 -17.16
CA THR A 479 -23.71 10.71 -17.16
C THR A 479 -23.14 11.93 -16.44
N MET A 480 -23.65 13.14 -16.71
CA MET A 480 -23.20 14.37 -16.07
C MET A 480 -23.44 14.36 -14.55
N VAL A 481 -24.61 13.89 -14.10
CA VAL A 481 -24.91 13.76 -12.67
C VAL A 481 -23.97 12.72 -12.01
N SER A 482 -23.77 11.60 -12.68
CA SER A 482 -22.86 10.54 -12.20
C SER A 482 -21.43 11.05 -12.05
N GLU A 483 -20.89 11.76 -13.05
CA GLU A 483 -19.56 12.34 -12.99
C GLU A 483 -19.42 13.39 -11.89
N CYS A 484 -20.44 14.22 -11.67
CA CYS A 484 -20.48 15.18 -10.56
C CYS A 484 -20.39 14.49 -9.18
N ILE A 485 -21.13 13.40 -9.00
CA ILE A 485 -21.08 12.62 -7.75
C ILE A 485 -19.72 11.98 -7.60
N LEU A 486 -19.15 11.40 -8.65
CA LEU A 486 -17.84 10.76 -8.62
C LEU A 486 -16.71 11.76 -8.37
N GLU A 487 -16.83 13.00 -8.86
CA GLU A 487 -15.89 14.07 -8.56
C GLU A 487 -15.86 14.40 -7.05
N GLU A 488 -17.02 14.46 -6.42
CA GLU A 488 -17.10 14.65 -4.97
C GLU A 488 -16.56 13.45 -4.19
N VAL A 489 -16.82 12.24 -4.68
CA VAL A 489 -16.23 11.02 -4.12
C VAL A 489 -14.70 11.09 -4.16
N ARG A 490 -14.10 11.49 -5.30
CA ARG A 490 -12.65 11.68 -5.43
C ARG A 490 -12.14 12.73 -4.45
N GLY A 491 -12.87 13.84 -4.29
CA GLY A 491 -12.54 14.88 -3.31
C GLY A 491 -12.43 14.35 -1.89
N ARG A 492 -13.44 13.64 -1.43
CA ARG A 492 -13.46 13.04 -0.09
C ARG A 492 -12.45 11.93 0.08
N MET A 493 -12.22 11.12 -0.94
CA MET A 493 -11.18 10.09 -0.90
C MET A 493 -9.77 10.70 -0.84
N MET A 494 -9.52 11.81 -1.54
CA MET A 494 -8.25 12.52 -1.43
C MET A 494 -8.02 13.07 -0.02
N GLU A 495 -9.04 13.65 0.64
CA GLU A 495 -8.97 14.06 2.05
C GLU A 495 -8.56 12.86 2.94
N GLU A 496 -9.21 11.71 2.79
CA GLU A 496 -8.92 10.50 3.56
C GLU A 496 -7.51 9.95 3.30
N ILE A 497 -7.05 9.94 2.04
CA ILE A 497 -5.71 9.49 1.66
C ILE A 497 -4.65 10.37 2.32
N VAL A 498 -4.77 11.69 2.17
CA VAL A 498 -3.83 12.64 2.77
C VAL A 498 -3.78 12.50 4.28
N LEU A 499 -4.94 12.43 4.93
CA LEU A 499 -5.05 12.26 6.37
C LEU A 499 -4.42 10.94 6.84
N LEU A 500 -4.72 9.83 6.17
CA LEU A 500 -4.18 8.49 6.49
C LEU A 500 -2.65 8.44 6.31
N GLU A 501 -2.15 8.92 5.18
CA GLU A 501 -0.72 8.83 4.88
C GLU A 501 0.10 9.74 5.81
N THR A 502 -0.40 10.93 6.11
CA THR A 502 0.21 11.81 7.11
C THR A 502 0.18 11.19 8.50
N PHE A 503 -0.95 10.58 8.90
CA PHE A 503 -1.08 9.88 10.18
C PHE A 503 -0.08 8.71 10.29
N LYS A 504 0.04 7.86 9.26
CA LYS A 504 0.96 6.72 9.23
C LYS A 504 2.45 7.15 9.20
N SER A 505 2.76 8.33 8.64
CA SER A 505 4.12 8.86 8.54
C SER A 505 4.52 9.71 9.75
N ALA A 506 3.59 10.04 10.63
CA ALA A 506 3.81 10.94 11.75
C ALA A 506 4.84 10.40 12.75
N LYS A 507 5.76 11.27 13.20
CA LYS A 507 6.71 10.96 14.29
C LYS A 507 5.98 10.84 15.63
N LYS A 508 6.58 10.16 16.60
CA LYS A 508 5.98 9.90 17.93
C LYS A 508 5.52 11.17 18.70
N ASN A 509 6.15 12.32 18.45
CA ASN A 509 5.80 13.60 19.06
C ASN A 509 4.70 14.35 18.30
N LYS A 510 4.29 13.88 17.12
CA LYS A 510 3.26 14.51 16.30
C LYS A 510 1.97 13.68 16.34
N ARG A 511 0.84 14.36 16.55
CA ARG A 511 -0.51 13.79 16.46
C ARG A 511 -1.19 14.36 15.23
N VAL A 512 -1.76 13.49 14.41
CA VAL A 512 -2.49 13.86 13.20
C VAL A 512 -3.95 13.47 13.40
N PHE A 513 -4.86 14.39 13.14
CA PHE A 513 -6.29 14.18 13.37
C PHE A 513 -7.12 15.16 12.54
N LYS A 514 -8.38 14.83 12.33
CA LYS A 514 -9.40 15.73 11.80
C LYS A 514 -10.00 16.56 12.93
N LEU A 515 -10.22 17.87 12.73
CA LEU A 515 -10.76 18.74 13.78
C LEU A 515 -12.11 19.34 13.38
N THR A 516 -13.16 18.98 14.12
CA THR A 516 -14.54 19.40 13.85
C THR A 516 -14.98 20.51 14.81
N PHE A 517 -15.66 21.51 14.29
CA PHE A 517 -16.30 22.61 15.00
C PHE A 517 -17.82 22.46 14.97
N SER A 518 -18.53 23.35 15.63
CA SER A 518 -20.01 23.40 15.54
C SER A 518 -20.49 23.63 14.10
N VAL A 519 -19.71 24.38 13.30
CA VAL A 519 -19.93 24.61 11.87
C VAL A 519 -18.58 24.49 11.15
N GLY A 520 -18.45 23.47 10.31
CA GLY A 520 -17.23 23.21 9.53
C GLY A 520 -16.14 22.47 10.29
N GLU A 521 -15.05 22.24 9.63
CA GLU A 521 -13.92 21.41 10.10
C GLU A 521 -12.61 21.89 9.50
N PHE A 522 -11.47 21.55 10.12
CA PHE A 522 -10.21 21.46 9.42
C PHE A 522 -10.04 20.00 8.97
N ASP A 523 -9.77 19.81 7.68
CA ASP A 523 -9.65 18.48 7.09
C ASP A 523 -8.52 17.67 7.75
N MET A 524 -7.44 18.37 8.17
CA MET A 524 -6.33 17.76 8.92
C MET A 524 -5.67 18.79 9.84
N VAL A 525 -5.32 18.37 11.05
CA VAL A 525 -4.46 19.11 11.98
C VAL A 525 -3.28 18.22 12.38
N ILE A 526 -2.06 18.79 12.35
CA ILE A 526 -0.85 18.15 12.85
C ILE A 526 -0.41 18.92 14.10
N TYR A 527 -0.49 18.28 15.26
CA TYR A 527 -0.07 18.84 16.53
C TYR A 527 1.30 18.28 16.95
N ASP A 528 2.27 19.14 17.17
CA ASP A 528 3.56 18.79 17.74
C ASP A 528 3.56 19.04 19.25
N SER A 529 3.54 17.95 20.02
CA SER A 529 3.48 18.01 21.48
C SER A 529 4.79 18.53 22.11
N LYS A 530 5.92 18.42 21.41
CA LYS A 530 7.21 18.88 21.89
C LYS A 530 7.35 20.39 21.77
N GLU A 531 6.98 20.94 20.63
CA GLU A 531 7.06 22.37 20.33
C GLU A 531 5.81 23.13 20.76
N ASN A 532 4.73 22.44 21.16
CA ASN A 532 3.41 22.98 21.45
C ASN A 532 2.88 23.88 20.33
N THR A 533 2.97 23.38 19.11
CA THR A 533 2.51 24.05 17.89
C THR A 533 1.61 23.15 17.08
N CYS A 534 0.75 23.75 16.26
CA CYS A 534 -0.07 23.00 15.33
C CYS A 534 -0.04 23.58 13.93
N GLU A 535 -0.29 22.72 12.95
CA GLU A 535 -0.45 23.07 11.55
C GLU A 535 -1.88 22.72 11.14
N CYS A 536 -2.57 23.62 10.43
CA CYS A 536 -3.96 23.43 10.01
C CYS A 536 -4.03 23.32 8.48
N TYR A 537 -4.77 22.32 7.99
CA TYR A 537 -4.86 22.00 6.59
C TYR A 537 -6.31 21.91 6.11
N GLU A 538 -6.57 22.47 4.92
CA GLU A 538 -7.71 22.18 4.06
C GLU A 538 -7.22 21.35 2.88
N ILE A 539 -8.03 20.38 2.40
CA ILE A 539 -7.68 19.49 1.31
C ILE A 539 -8.74 19.59 0.22
N LYS A 540 -8.36 19.97 -0.99
CA LYS A 540 -9.30 20.30 -2.05
C LYS A 540 -8.92 19.64 -3.38
N HIS A 541 -9.80 18.79 -3.90
CA HIS A 541 -9.63 18.07 -5.17
C HIS A 541 -9.85 19.01 -6.38
N SER A 542 -9.26 20.18 -6.36
CA SER A 542 -9.36 21.18 -7.43
C SER A 542 -7.98 21.53 -7.96
N VAL A 543 -7.90 21.96 -9.21
CA VAL A 543 -6.68 22.47 -9.84
C VAL A 543 -6.49 23.97 -9.56
N GLN A 544 -7.59 24.66 -9.21
CA GLN A 544 -7.58 26.08 -8.87
C GLN A 544 -8.20 26.29 -7.50
N ILE A 545 -7.62 27.17 -6.71
CA ILE A 545 -8.17 27.57 -5.41
C ILE A 545 -9.10 28.76 -5.61
N VAL A 546 -10.26 28.68 -4.99
CA VAL A 546 -11.21 29.77 -4.89
C VAL A 546 -11.30 30.26 -3.43
N PRO A 547 -11.60 31.55 -3.16
CA PRO A 547 -11.62 32.12 -1.80
C PRO A 547 -12.49 31.33 -0.81
N ALA A 548 -13.56 30.69 -1.27
CA ALA A 548 -14.43 29.87 -0.43
C ALA A 548 -13.72 28.64 0.19
N GLN A 549 -12.66 28.15 -0.42
CA GLN A 549 -11.89 26.99 0.03
C GLN A 549 -10.94 27.31 1.19
N THR A 550 -10.60 28.59 1.38
CA THR A 550 -9.72 29.04 2.48
C THR A 550 -10.48 29.64 3.66
N LYS A 551 -11.82 29.69 3.60
CA LYS A 551 -12.67 30.41 4.57
C LYS A 551 -12.44 29.98 6.03
N TYR A 552 -12.19 28.72 6.31
CA TYR A 552 -11.95 28.23 7.66
C TYR A 552 -10.52 28.49 8.14
N LEU A 553 -9.54 28.55 7.24
CA LEU A 553 -8.15 28.90 7.56
C LEU A 553 -7.93 30.39 7.85
N ILE A 554 -8.94 31.25 7.58
CA ILE A 554 -8.97 32.69 7.94
C ILE A 554 -9.97 33.02 9.03
N ASP A 555 -10.76 32.07 9.49
CA ASP A 555 -11.77 32.25 10.55
C ASP A 555 -11.08 32.41 11.91
N GLU A 556 -11.04 33.63 12.42
CA GLU A 556 -10.34 33.99 13.66
C GLU A 556 -10.87 33.20 14.88
N GLU A 557 -12.18 32.93 14.94
CA GLU A 557 -12.76 32.18 16.05
C GLU A 557 -12.24 30.74 16.08
N LYS A 558 -12.26 30.06 14.91
CA LYS A 558 -11.73 28.68 14.79
C LYS A 558 -10.23 28.62 15.08
N LEU A 559 -9.46 29.57 14.55
CA LEU A 559 -8.03 29.67 14.80
C LEU A 559 -7.73 29.88 16.30
N ASN A 560 -8.48 30.75 16.97
CA ASN A 560 -8.35 30.99 18.41
C ASN A 560 -8.72 29.74 19.25
N GLN A 561 -9.81 29.07 18.91
CA GLN A 561 -10.23 27.83 19.58
C GLN A 561 -9.17 26.74 19.41
N THR A 562 -8.62 26.58 18.21
CA THR A 562 -7.57 25.62 17.89
C THR A 562 -6.29 25.94 18.65
N SER A 563 -5.84 27.21 18.63
CA SER A 563 -4.63 27.62 19.36
C SER A 563 -4.74 27.43 20.88
N LYS A 564 -5.91 27.66 21.47
CA LYS A 564 -6.14 27.43 22.91
C LYS A 564 -5.95 25.97 23.29
N ARG A 565 -6.30 25.03 22.41
CA ARG A 565 -6.27 23.59 22.70
C ARG A 565 -4.98 22.91 22.24
N PHE A 566 -4.42 23.31 21.11
CA PHE A 566 -3.31 22.65 20.43
C PHE A 566 -2.07 23.56 20.24
N GLY A 567 -1.96 24.63 21.00
CA GLY A 567 -0.82 25.54 20.97
C GLY A 567 -0.82 26.47 19.74
N LYS A 568 0.31 27.15 19.51
CA LYS A 568 0.43 28.16 18.46
C LYS A 568 0.29 27.53 17.08
N ILE A 569 -0.55 28.11 16.23
CA ILE A 569 -0.64 27.75 14.82
C ILE A 569 0.63 28.23 14.10
N SER A 570 1.43 27.28 13.65
CA SER A 570 2.69 27.54 12.95
C SER A 570 2.52 27.59 11.43
N LYS A 571 1.48 26.91 10.91
CA LYS A 571 1.23 26.78 9.47
C LYS A 571 -0.26 26.70 9.17
N ARG A 572 -0.66 27.34 8.09
CA ARG A 572 -1.99 27.19 7.47
C ARG A 572 -1.77 26.85 6.01
N CYS A 573 -2.34 25.75 5.55
CA CYS A 573 -2.05 25.21 4.22
C CYS A 573 -3.30 24.67 3.54
N VAL A 574 -3.40 24.88 2.24
CA VAL A 574 -4.34 24.19 1.37
C VAL A 574 -3.56 23.18 0.53
N LEU A 575 -3.92 21.91 0.63
CA LEU A 575 -3.40 20.87 -0.25
C LEU A 575 -4.35 20.68 -1.43
N TYR A 576 -3.87 20.86 -2.64
CA TYR A 576 -4.67 20.83 -3.86
C TYR A 576 -3.88 20.28 -5.06
N ARG A 577 -4.48 20.18 -6.22
CA ARG A 577 -3.85 19.58 -7.42
C ARG A 577 -3.14 20.60 -8.33
N GLY A 578 -3.02 21.86 -7.91
CA GLY A 578 -2.31 22.91 -8.65
C GLY A 578 -0.86 23.09 -8.21
N GLU A 579 -0.25 24.20 -8.64
CA GLU A 579 1.14 24.54 -8.34
C GLU A 579 1.29 25.18 -6.96
N ASP A 580 2.46 25.04 -6.34
CA ASP A 580 2.76 25.61 -5.04
C ASP A 580 2.76 27.14 -5.10
N THR A 581 1.99 27.79 -4.21
CA THR A 581 1.95 29.26 -4.07
C THR A 581 1.82 29.66 -2.61
N VAL A 582 2.08 30.94 -2.32
CA VAL A 582 1.84 31.52 -1.00
C VAL A 582 0.96 32.75 -1.17
N LEU A 583 -0.19 32.73 -0.50
CA LEU A 583 -1.12 33.87 -0.55
C LEU A 583 -0.64 35.05 0.32
N GLU A 584 -1.12 36.26 0.02
CA GLU A 584 -0.80 37.49 0.78
C GLU A 584 -1.11 37.38 2.28
N ASN A 585 -2.10 36.56 2.67
CA ASN A 585 -2.50 36.32 4.05
C ASN A 585 -1.63 35.25 4.77
N GLY A 586 -0.57 34.75 4.12
CA GLY A 586 0.35 33.78 4.66
C GLY A 586 -0.17 32.33 4.68
N ILE A 587 -1.25 32.03 3.94
CA ILE A 587 -1.68 30.65 3.69
C ILE A 587 -0.81 30.10 2.55
N GLU A 588 -0.28 28.90 2.76
CA GLU A 588 0.47 28.17 1.74
C GLU A 588 -0.50 27.29 0.94
N ASP A 589 -0.42 27.38 -0.37
CA ASP A 589 -1.09 26.45 -1.28
C ASP A 589 -0.04 25.49 -1.80
N ARG A 590 -0.25 24.16 -1.60
CA ARG A 590 0.73 23.14 -1.98
C ARG A 590 0.12 22.06 -2.85
N ASN A 591 0.89 21.58 -3.80
CA ASN A 591 0.53 20.42 -4.61
C ASN A 591 0.43 19.17 -3.74
N VAL A 592 -0.70 18.47 -3.83
CA VAL A 592 -1.01 17.30 -3.00
C VAL A 592 -0.14 16.10 -3.35
N GLU A 593 0.14 15.87 -4.64
CA GLU A 593 1.00 14.76 -5.09
C GLU A 593 2.45 14.97 -4.63
N ALA A 594 2.95 16.21 -4.69
CA ALA A 594 4.27 16.56 -4.16
C ALA A 594 4.33 16.35 -2.64
N TYR A 595 3.31 16.82 -1.91
CA TYR A 595 3.20 16.62 -0.47
C TYR A 595 3.23 15.14 -0.08
N LEU A 596 2.41 14.30 -0.73
CA LEU A 596 2.34 12.87 -0.45
C LEU A 596 3.66 12.13 -0.78
N LYS A 597 4.42 12.60 -1.77
CA LYS A 597 5.74 12.03 -2.11
C LYS A 597 6.83 12.38 -1.10
N GLU A 598 6.67 13.46 -0.34
CA GLU A 598 7.61 13.90 0.70
C GLU A 598 7.40 13.17 2.05
N LEU A 599 6.23 12.57 2.28
CA LEU A 599 5.93 11.82 3.51
C LEU A 599 6.80 10.56 3.61
#